data_72bc26da56183c71d71f474d140c8024
#
_entry.id   72bc26da56183c71d71f474d140c8024
#
_cell.length_a   1.000
_cell.length_b   1.000
_cell.length_c   1.000
_cell.angle_alpha   90.00
_cell.angle_beta   90.00
_cell.angle_gamma   90.00
#
_symmetry.space_group_name_H-M   'P 1'
#
loop_
_entity.id
_entity.type
_entity.pdbx_description
1 polymer ?
#
loop_
_entity_poly.entity_id
_entity_poly.type
_entity_poly.pdbx_seq_one_letter_code
_entity_poly.pdbx_strand_id
1 'polypeptide(L)'
;MKVNTNMPTKLKPFYNAELELAKNNFKENNLQKSWFHLERAHIIGQKYPYEHTFVHWKMLQFGFKIKNAKEIFGQIPRLLVGGVKSFVGHIPVGNTG
;
A
#
# COMPACT_ATOMS: atom_id res chain seq x y z
N MET A 1 22.93 -17.85 10.15
CA MET A 1 21.69 -17.53 10.69
C MET A 1 20.57 -17.61 9.68
N LYS A 2 19.46 -18.11 10.09
CA LYS A 2 18.40 -18.25 9.20
C LYS A 2 17.46 -17.08 9.24
N VAL A 3 17.21 -16.49 8.13
CA VAL A 3 16.27 -15.40 8.08
C VAL A 3 14.89 -15.96 7.86
N ASN A 4 13.97 -15.59 8.70
CA ASN A 4 12.60 -16.04 8.55
C ASN A 4 11.92 -15.18 7.50
N THR A 5 11.77 -15.74 6.31
CA THR A 5 11.16 -14.99 5.21
C THR A 5 9.67 -15.22 5.10
N ASN A 6 9.14 -16.11 5.90
CA ASN A 6 7.70 -16.39 5.85
C ASN A 6 6.97 -15.68 6.97
N MET A 7 5.86 -15.07 6.63
CA MET A 7 5.07 -14.40 7.66
C MET A 7 4.48 -15.44 8.62
N PRO A 8 4.59 -15.19 9.93
CA PRO A 8 4.02 -16.12 10.91
C PRO A 8 2.50 -16.25 10.73
N THR A 9 2.01 -17.44 10.96
CA THR A 9 0.59 -17.72 10.83
C THR A 9 -0.25 -16.76 11.66
N LYS A 10 0.25 -16.36 12.80
CA LYS A 10 -0.49 -15.47 13.68
C LYS A 10 -0.69 -14.07 13.08
N LEU A 11 0.21 -13.63 12.21
CA LEU A 11 0.11 -12.32 11.61
C LEU A 11 -0.73 -12.32 10.34
N LYS A 12 -0.82 -13.46 9.68
CA LYS A 12 -1.52 -13.53 8.39
C LYS A 12 -2.94 -13.00 8.42
N PRO A 13 -3.75 -13.32 9.42
CA PRO A 13 -5.12 -12.80 9.42
C PRO A 13 -5.18 -11.28 9.47
N PHE A 14 -4.25 -10.66 10.21
CA PHE A 14 -4.24 -9.21 10.31
C PHE A 14 -3.80 -8.58 9.00
N TYR A 15 -2.76 -9.15 8.40
CA TYR A 15 -2.27 -8.68 7.11
C TYR A 15 -3.36 -8.80 6.04
N ASN A 16 -3.99 -9.96 5.97
CA ASN A 16 -5.03 -10.19 4.98
C ASN A 16 -6.26 -9.31 5.21
N ALA A 17 -6.60 -9.05 6.48
CA ALA A 17 -7.72 -8.17 6.78
C ALA A 17 -7.46 -6.75 6.26
N GLU A 18 -6.23 -6.26 6.42
CA GLU A 18 -5.92 -4.93 5.93
C GLU A 18 -5.98 -4.87 4.41
N LEU A 19 -5.50 -5.92 3.73
CA LEU A 19 -5.58 -5.97 2.28
C LEU A 19 -7.03 -6.01 1.81
N GLU A 20 -7.87 -6.74 2.52
CA GLU A 20 -9.27 -6.85 2.15
C GLU A 20 -9.98 -5.52 2.33
N LEU A 21 -9.68 -4.82 3.42
CA LEU A 21 -10.25 -3.50 3.66
C LEU A 21 -9.79 -2.50 2.61
N ALA A 22 -8.52 -2.59 2.23
CA ALA A 22 -8.00 -1.72 1.19
C ALA A 22 -8.74 -1.95 -0.12
N LYS A 23 -8.94 -3.22 -0.46
CA LYS A 23 -9.62 -3.59 -1.70
C LYS A 23 -11.07 -3.11 -1.71
N ASN A 24 -11.78 -3.35 -0.63
CA ASN A 24 -13.19 -2.98 -0.56
C ASN A 24 -13.38 -1.47 -0.57
N ASN A 25 -12.54 -0.75 0.14
CA ASN A 25 -12.63 0.71 0.12
C ASN A 25 -12.29 1.27 -1.25
N PHE A 26 -11.37 0.64 -1.95
CA PHE A 26 -11.02 1.08 -3.28
C PHE A 26 -12.20 0.93 -4.23
N LYS A 27 -12.89 -0.20 -4.13
CA LYS A 27 -14.06 -0.45 -4.98
C LYS A 27 -15.16 0.57 -4.72
N GLU A 28 -15.27 1.04 -3.50
CA GLU A 28 -16.29 2.01 -3.15
C GLU A 28 -15.83 3.46 -3.29
N ASN A 29 -14.67 3.66 -3.89
CA ASN A 29 -14.10 4.98 -4.07
C ASN A 29 -13.74 5.70 -2.77
N ASN A 30 -13.55 4.96 -1.71
CA ASN A 30 -13.06 5.52 -0.45
C ASN A 30 -11.55 5.46 -0.50
N LEU A 31 -10.96 6.32 -1.32
CA LEU A 31 -9.56 6.20 -1.64
C LEU A 31 -8.61 6.46 -0.48
N GLN A 32 -8.95 7.40 0.38
CA GLN A 32 -8.12 7.66 1.54
C GLN A 32 -8.09 6.48 2.48
N LYS A 33 -9.24 5.85 2.70
CA LYS A 33 -9.30 4.69 3.57
C LYS A 33 -8.59 3.51 2.94
N SER A 34 -8.73 3.36 1.63
CA SER A 34 -8.06 2.29 0.93
C SER A 34 -6.54 2.41 1.11
N TRP A 35 -6.01 3.61 0.91
CA TRP A 35 -4.57 3.83 1.07
C TRP A 35 -4.14 3.60 2.53
N PHE A 36 -4.96 4.05 3.47
CA PHE A 36 -4.68 3.86 4.87
C PHE A 36 -4.47 2.36 5.18
N HIS A 37 -5.34 1.52 4.66
CA HIS A 37 -5.24 0.09 4.91
C HIS A 37 -4.07 -0.56 4.17
N LEU A 38 -3.72 -0.03 2.99
CA LEU A 38 -2.52 -0.50 2.31
C LEU A 38 -1.28 -0.18 3.12
N GLU A 39 -1.24 1.00 3.73
CA GLU A 39 -0.11 1.35 4.57
C GLU A 39 -0.03 0.47 5.80
N ARG A 40 -1.17 0.11 6.36
CA ARG A 40 -1.17 -0.79 7.51
C ARG A 40 -0.68 -2.18 7.11
N ALA A 41 -1.11 -2.66 5.94
CA ALA A 41 -0.62 -3.94 5.45
C ALA A 41 0.88 -3.89 5.21
N HIS A 42 1.37 -2.75 4.72
CA HIS A 42 2.79 -2.56 4.49
C HIS A 42 3.56 -2.68 5.81
N ILE A 43 3.07 -2.06 6.84
CA ILE A 43 3.72 -2.11 8.14
C ILE A 43 3.76 -3.53 8.69
N ILE A 44 2.65 -4.25 8.58
CA ILE A 44 2.60 -5.61 9.07
C ILE A 44 3.52 -6.52 8.28
N GLY A 45 3.60 -6.33 6.98
CA GLY A 45 4.36 -7.22 6.12
C GLY A 45 5.78 -6.81 5.80
N GLN A 46 6.24 -5.68 6.33
CA GLN A 46 7.51 -5.13 5.86
C GLN A 46 8.74 -5.99 6.14
N LYS A 47 8.66 -6.89 7.09
CA LYS A 47 9.79 -7.76 7.39
C LYS A 47 9.80 -9.01 6.52
N TYR A 48 8.77 -9.25 5.76
CA TYR A 48 8.60 -10.48 4.99
C TYR A 48 8.63 -10.15 3.51
N PRO A 49 9.64 -10.59 2.80
CA PRO A 49 9.86 -10.16 1.41
C PRO A 49 8.68 -10.31 0.47
N TYR A 50 7.99 -11.44 0.55
CA TYR A 50 6.86 -11.66 -0.34
C TYR A 50 5.74 -10.67 -0.05
N GLU A 51 5.35 -10.57 1.23
CA GLU A 51 4.25 -9.71 1.62
C GLU A 51 4.59 -8.24 1.40
N HIS A 52 5.83 -7.86 1.66
CA HIS A 52 6.27 -6.49 1.45
C HIS A 52 6.19 -6.13 -0.03
N THR A 53 6.68 -7.02 -0.89
CA THR A 53 6.65 -6.80 -2.32
C THR A 53 5.22 -6.74 -2.84
N PHE A 54 4.37 -7.61 -2.32
CA PHE A 54 2.99 -7.66 -2.75
C PHE A 54 2.25 -6.36 -2.43
N VAL A 55 2.48 -5.80 -1.24
CA VAL A 55 1.85 -4.54 -0.88
C VAL A 55 2.36 -3.41 -1.76
N HIS A 56 3.65 -3.39 -2.06
CA HIS A 56 4.18 -2.37 -2.95
C HIS A 56 3.55 -2.46 -4.34
N TRP A 57 3.31 -3.69 -4.79
CA TRP A 57 2.64 -3.89 -6.07
C TRP A 57 1.23 -3.30 -6.03
N LYS A 58 0.53 -3.54 -4.91
CA LYS A 58 -0.81 -2.99 -4.74
C LYS A 58 -0.78 -1.47 -4.67
N MET A 59 0.22 -0.91 -4.01
CA MET A 59 0.37 0.53 -3.92
C MET A 59 0.65 1.14 -5.29
N LEU A 60 1.42 0.44 -6.10
CA LEU A 60 1.70 0.89 -7.45
C LEU A 60 0.42 0.90 -8.29
N GLN A 61 -0.36 -0.17 -8.19
CA GLN A 61 -1.64 -0.24 -8.89
C GLN A 61 -2.57 0.88 -8.44
N PHE A 62 -2.59 1.15 -7.15
CA PHE A 62 -3.40 2.21 -6.59
C PHE A 62 -2.97 3.55 -7.20
N GLY A 63 -1.67 3.77 -7.29
CA GLY A 63 -1.15 5.01 -7.84
C GLY A 63 -1.55 5.24 -9.29
N PHE A 64 -1.51 4.19 -10.09
CA PHE A 64 -1.93 4.29 -11.48
C PHE A 64 -3.41 4.65 -11.61
N LYS A 65 -4.23 4.04 -10.77
CA LYS A 65 -5.64 4.34 -10.83
C LYS A 65 -5.98 5.73 -10.36
N ILE A 66 -5.29 6.20 -9.34
CA ILE A 66 -5.51 7.54 -8.85
C ILE A 66 -5.09 8.58 -9.88
N LYS A 67 -4.06 8.28 -10.63
CA LYS A 67 -3.60 9.19 -11.65
C LYS A 67 -4.71 9.51 -12.64
N ASN A 68 -5.49 8.49 -12.99
CA ASN A 68 -6.61 8.70 -13.89
C ASN A 68 -7.78 9.37 -13.18
N ALA A 69 -8.04 9.02 -11.95
CA ALA A 69 -9.15 9.57 -11.21
C ALA A 69 -8.92 11.01 -10.81
N LYS A 70 -7.65 11.40 -10.72
CA LYS A 70 -7.30 12.75 -10.31
C LYS A 70 -7.94 13.82 -11.19
N GLU A 71 -8.11 13.51 -12.45
CA GLU A 71 -8.71 14.46 -13.35
C GLU A 71 -10.18 14.62 -13.10
N ILE A 72 -10.79 13.67 -12.46
CA ILE A 72 -12.19 13.70 -12.19
C ILE A 72 -12.47 14.29 -10.82
N PHE A 73 -11.66 13.92 -9.84
CA PHE A 73 -11.86 14.37 -8.49
C PHE A 73 -10.74 15.30 -8.07
N GLY A 74 -11.02 16.57 -8.01
CA GLY A 74 -10.00 17.57 -7.70
C GLY A 74 -9.31 17.40 -6.37
N GLN A 75 -9.89 16.64 -5.46
CA GLN A 75 -9.28 16.46 -4.14
C GLN A 75 -8.27 15.35 -4.09
N ILE A 76 -8.21 14.55 -5.11
CA ILE A 76 -7.30 13.44 -5.16
C ILE A 76 -5.82 13.87 -5.14
N PRO A 77 -5.45 15.02 -5.68
CA PRO A 77 -4.04 15.40 -5.69
C PRO A 77 -3.42 15.41 -4.31
N ARG A 78 -4.21 15.77 -3.30
CA ARG A 78 -3.71 15.82 -1.96
C ARG A 78 -3.36 14.42 -1.46
N LEU A 79 -4.24 13.47 -1.72
CA LEU A 79 -4.00 12.09 -1.36
C LEU A 79 -2.82 11.54 -2.15
N LEU A 80 -2.75 11.88 -3.43
CA LEU A 80 -1.70 11.39 -4.27
C LEU A 80 -0.33 11.85 -3.78
N VAL A 81 -0.21 13.11 -3.44
CA VAL A 81 1.05 13.64 -2.94
C VAL A 81 1.45 12.94 -1.64
N GLY A 82 0.52 12.82 -0.72
CA GLY A 82 0.80 12.15 0.55
C GLY A 82 1.14 10.68 0.34
N GLY A 83 0.38 10.01 -0.52
CA GLY A 83 0.60 8.61 -0.77
C GLY A 83 1.90 8.33 -1.48
N VAL A 84 2.22 9.14 -2.49
CA VAL A 84 3.45 8.96 -3.24
C VAL A 84 4.65 9.22 -2.35
N LYS A 85 4.56 10.23 -1.51
CA LYS A 85 5.64 10.54 -0.61
C LYS A 85 5.90 9.37 0.33
N SER A 86 4.85 8.78 0.84
CA SER A 86 4.96 7.64 1.72
C SER A 86 5.58 6.45 1.00
N PHE A 87 5.12 6.20 -0.21
CA PHE A 87 5.60 5.09 -1.01
C PHE A 87 7.07 5.25 -1.36
N VAL A 88 7.44 6.43 -1.84
CA VAL A 88 8.80 6.70 -2.23
C VAL A 88 9.75 6.64 -1.02
N GLY A 89 9.26 7.01 0.12
CA GLY A 89 10.06 6.94 1.33
C GLY A 89 10.48 5.54 1.69
N HIS A 90 9.79 4.53 1.15
CA HIS A 90 10.11 3.15 1.44
C HIS A 90 10.92 2.48 0.32
N ILE A 91 11.13 3.16 -0.78
CA ILE A 91 11.90 2.60 -1.87
C ILE A 91 13.34 3.02 -1.73
N PRO A 92 14.21 2.10 -1.56
CA PRO A 92 15.60 2.45 -1.32
C PRO A 92 16.24 3.17 -2.46
N VAL A 93 15.72 3.13 -3.59
CA VAL A 93 16.24 3.74 -4.69
C VAL A 93 16.17 5.10 -4.62
N GLY A 94 15.66 5.35 -3.96
CA GLY A 94 15.62 6.52 -3.93
C GLY A 94 16.27 7.42 -4.60
N ASN A 95 16.27 7.12 -4.88
CA ASN A 95 16.60 7.78 -5.33
C ASN A 95 16.22 8.40 -5.92
N THR A 96 16.02 8.34 -6.03
CA THR A 96 15.63 8.86 -6.66
C THR A 96 15.37 9.77 -6.14
N GLY A 97 15.70 9.68 -5.74
CA GLY A 97 15.61 10.40 -5.17
C GLY A 97 15.27 10.93 -4.86
#